data_4e12014a371357aa7fd9c5c585a38ef0
#
_entry.id   4e12014a371357aa7fd9c5c585a38ef0
#
_cell.length_a   1.000
_cell.length_b   1.000
_cell.length_c   1.000
_cell.angle_alpha   90.00
_cell.angle_beta   90.00
_cell.angle_gamma   90.00
#
_symmetry.space_group_name_H-M   'P 1'
#
loop_
_entity.id
_entity.type
_entity.pdbx_description
1 polymer ?
#
loop_
_entity_poly.entity_id
_entity_poly.type
_entity_poly.pdbx_seq_one_letter_code
_entity_poly.pdbx_strand_id
1 'polypeptide(L)'
;LLASLPVSAHAATWDIGKGDITVNAGSGGQTVTQGGGAAVEDNAPVIKGSSTENTVTINAEKDQTANVTLSGANIDVSSAGKAAVSTTGEGNVNIELNGSNALKSGHSHAGLEKNNDGNLTIQDKDKDGSLNAKGGQDGAGIGGGSSGAGSDITITGGKVTARGGNYGAGIGGGAYGNGSDITVTGGEVTANSGNYGAGIGGGGWGNGNNISISGGKVTATGGTFAAGIGGGMHRDGNDITISGGEVSAAGGRCGAGIGGGLDARGSGDVTVSGDAKL
;
A
#
# COMPACT_ATOMS: atom_id res chain seq x y z
N LEU A 1 -40.60 -20.10 9.73
CA LEU A 1 -39.30 -19.51 10.14
C LEU A 1 -38.22 -20.44 9.63
N LEU A 2 -37.63 -20.12 8.47
CA LEU A 2 -36.35 -20.74 8.05
C LEU A 2 -35.24 -20.04 8.85
N ALA A 3 -34.67 -20.76 9.80
CA ALA A 3 -33.44 -20.34 10.45
C ALA A 3 -32.32 -20.33 9.38
N SER A 4 -31.79 -19.15 9.10
CA SER A 4 -30.54 -19.05 8.33
C SER A 4 -29.45 -19.70 9.16
N LEU A 5 -28.97 -20.84 8.74
CA LEU A 5 -27.74 -21.42 9.29
C LEU A 5 -26.61 -20.38 9.12
N PRO A 6 -25.77 -20.16 10.15
CA PRO A 6 -24.61 -19.32 9.98
C PRO A 6 -23.74 -19.96 8.89
N VAL A 7 -23.53 -19.25 7.79
CA VAL A 7 -22.56 -19.65 6.79
C VAL A 7 -21.19 -19.60 7.48
N SER A 8 -20.63 -20.77 7.72
CA SER A 8 -19.28 -20.90 8.23
C SER A 8 -18.36 -20.14 7.27
N ALA A 9 -17.58 -19.19 7.78
CA ALA A 9 -16.58 -18.48 6.98
C ALA A 9 -15.63 -19.51 6.39
N HIS A 10 -15.72 -19.76 5.11
CA HIS A 10 -14.87 -20.72 4.41
C HIS A 10 -13.57 -19.97 4.11
N ALA A 11 -12.51 -20.25 4.87
CA ALA A 11 -11.17 -19.76 4.60
C ALA A 11 -10.44 -20.83 3.77
N ALA A 12 -10.43 -20.67 2.45
CA ALA A 12 -9.67 -21.54 1.58
C ALA A 12 -8.27 -20.98 1.32
N THR A 13 -7.35 -21.87 0.98
CA THR A 13 -6.00 -21.50 0.59
C THR A 13 -5.86 -21.56 -0.93
N TRP A 14 -5.40 -20.45 -1.50
CA TRP A 14 -5.25 -20.22 -2.93
C TRP A 14 -3.78 -20.08 -3.28
N ASP A 15 -3.27 -20.96 -4.14
CA ASP A 15 -1.87 -20.94 -4.56
C ASP A 15 -1.71 -20.16 -5.85
N ILE A 16 -1.05 -19.01 -5.79
CA ILE A 16 -0.83 -18.12 -6.95
C ILE A 16 -0.08 -18.80 -8.10
N GLY A 17 0.67 -19.86 -7.85
CA GLY A 17 1.32 -20.65 -8.88
C GLY A 17 0.36 -21.35 -9.84
N LYS A 18 -0.93 -21.48 -9.47
CA LYS A 18 -1.95 -22.17 -10.26
C LYS A 18 -2.76 -21.29 -11.22
N GLY A 19 -2.53 -20.00 -11.24
CA GLY A 19 -3.23 -19.04 -12.11
C GLY A 19 -3.55 -17.73 -11.40
N ASP A 20 -3.94 -16.72 -12.18
CA ASP A 20 -4.39 -15.44 -11.66
C ASP A 20 -5.53 -15.62 -10.66
N ILE A 21 -5.52 -14.84 -9.59
CA ILE A 21 -6.54 -14.87 -8.54
C ILE A 21 -7.31 -13.55 -8.57
N THR A 22 -8.64 -13.65 -8.60
CA THR A 22 -9.52 -12.50 -8.44
C THR A 22 -10.41 -12.73 -7.21
N VAL A 23 -10.31 -11.81 -6.26
CA VAL A 23 -11.21 -11.73 -5.10
C VAL A 23 -12.25 -10.66 -5.39
N ASN A 24 -13.53 -10.96 -5.21
CA ASN A 24 -14.62 -10.02 -5.42
C ASN A 24 -15.54 -9.97 -4.22
N ALA A 25 -15.57 -8.85 -3.51
CA ALA A 25 -16.50 -8.59 -2.43
C ALA A 25 -17.68 -7.78 -2.97
N GLY A 26 -18.82 -8.43 -3.05
CA GLY A 26 -20.09 -7.84 -3.50
C GLY A 26 -21.19 -7.96 -2.45
N SER A 27 -22.37 -7.45 -2.75
CA SER A 27 -23.54 -7.48 -1.85
C SER A 27 -24.01 -8.89 -1.49
N GLY A 28 -23.67 -9.90 -2.30
CA GLY A 28 -23.98 -11.32 -2.07
C GLY A 28 -22.90 -12.08 -1.28
N GLY A 29 -21.85 -11.42 -0.84
CA GLY A 29 -20.70 -12.03 -0.17
C GLY A 29 -19.41 -11.90 -0.99
N GLN A 30 -18.36 -12.51 -0.48
CA GLN A 30 -17.05 -12.50 -1.14
C GLN A 30 -16.82 -13.83 -1.88
N THR A 31 -16.30 -13.72 -3.08
CA THR A 31 -15.96 -14.87 -3.93
C THR A 31 -14.52 -14.78 -4.40
N VAL A 32 -13.96 -15.93 -4.75
CA VAL A 32 -12.62 -16.04 -5.36
C VAL A 32 -12.72 -16.84 -6.65
N THR A 33 -12.03 -16.36 -7.67
CA THR A 33 -11.85 -17.04 -8.96
C THR A 33 -10.35 -17.24 -9.21
N GLN A 34 -9.97 -18.41 -9.69
CA GLN A 34 -8.57 -18.70 -10.04
C GLN A 34 -8.45 -19.32 -11.41
N GLY A 35 -7.52 -18.83 -12.23
CA GLY A 35 -7.17 -19.41 -13.53
C GLY A 35 -8.33 -19.53 -14.52
N GLY A 36 -9.33 -18.64 -14.44
CA GLY A 36 -10.53 -18.69 -15.29
C GLY A 36 -11.56 -19.75 -14.86
N GLY A 37 -11.40 -20.38 -13.67
CA GLY A 37 -12.38 -21.29 -13.07
C GLY A 37 -13.66 -20.59 -12.62
N ALA A 38 -14.58 -21.37 -12.07
CA ALA A 38 -15.81 -20.81 -11.48
C ALA A 38 -15.52 -20.04 -10.19
N ALA A 39 -16.35 -19.03 -9.90
CA ALA A 39 -16.28 -18.31 -8.65
C ALA A 39 -16.72 -19.21 -7.48
N VAL A 40 -15.96 -19.17 -6.39
CA VAL A 40 -16.20 -19.93 -5.16
C VAL A 40 -16.37 -18.96 -4.02
N GLU A 41 -17.38 -19.16 -3.19
CA GLU A 41 -17.55 -18.36 -1.98
C GLU A 41 -16.39 -18.57 -1.02
N ASP A 42 -15.73 -17.47 -0.63
CA ASP A 42 -14.66 -17.46 0.34
C ASP A 42 -14.53 -16.08 0.98
N ASN A 43 -14.98 -15.96 2.21
CA ASN A 43 -15.01 -14.69 2.92
C ASN A 43 -13.67 -14.33 3.60
N ALA A 44 -12.70 -15.23 3.59
CA ALA A 44 -11.39 -15.03 4.21
C ALA A 44 -10.27 -15.78 3.44
N PRO A 45 -10.11 -15.57 2.14
CA PRO A 45 -9.13 -16.30 1.34
C PRO A 45 -7.71 -16.06 1.84
N VAL A 46 -6.94 -17.15 1.86
CA VAL A 46 -5.51 -17.14 2.16
C VAL A 46 -4.74 -17.36 0.88
N ILE A 47 -4.01 -16.36 0.42
CA ILE A 47 -3.20 -16.43 -0.80
C ILE A 47 -1.75 -16.73 -0.45
N LYS A 48 -1.18 -17.74 -1.08
CA LYS A 48 0.19 -18.20 -0.88
C LYS A 48 0.88 -18.59 -2.18
N GLY A 49 2.14 -19.00 -2.06
CA GLY A 49 2.91 -19.55 -3.16
C GLY A 49 3.67 -18.49 -3.96
N SER A 50 4.23 -18.89 -5.08
CA SER A 50 5.10 -18.03 -5.89
C SER A 50 4.66 -18.00 -7.35
N SER A 51 4.82 -16.84 -7.98
CA SER A 51 4.59 -16.69 -9.42
C SER A 51 5.42 -15.56 -10.01
N THR A 52 5.81 -15.74 -11.27
CA THR A 52 6.44 -14.70 -12.11
C THR A 52 5.51 -14.23 -13.23
N GLU A 53 4.28 -14.75 -13.30
CA GLU A 53 3.33 -14.50 -14.39
C GLU A 53 1.94 -14.12 -13.86
N ASN A 54 1.48 -14.81 -12.80
CA ASN A 54 0.14 -14.67 -12.25
C ASN A 54 0.07 -13.54 -11.24
N THR A 55 -1.08 -12.90 -11.18
CA THR A 55 -1.35 -11.72 -10.36
C THR A 55 -2.60 -11.89 -9.51
N VAL A 56 -2.74 -11.03 -8.51
CA VAL A 56 -3.93 -10.97 -7.67
C VAL A 56 -4.66 -9.66 -7.92
N THR A 57 -5.96 -9.73 -8.19
CA THR A 57 -6.86 -8.59 -8.23
C THR A 57 -7.88 -8.70 -7.10
N ILE A 58 -8.00 -7.65 -6.30
CA ILE A 58 -8.94 -7.58 -5.18
C ILE A 58 -9.94 -6.48 -5.49
N ASN A 59 -11.16 -6.86 -5.80
CA ASN A 59 -12.26 -5.93 -6.05
C ASN A 59 -13.19 -5.87 -4.85
N ALA A 60 -13.56 -4.66 -4.43
CA ALA A 60 -14.60 -4.41 -3.45
C ALA A 60 -15.64 -3.47 -4.05
N GLU A 61 -16.88 -3.93 -4.15
CA GLU A 61 -17.98 -3.09 -4.58
C GLU A 61 -18.29 -2.00 -3.54
N LYS A 62 -19.03 -0.99 -3.96
CA LYS A 62 -19.43 0.10 -3.07
C LYS A 62 -20.07 -0.44 -1.78
N ASP A 63 -19.71 0.17 -0.66
CA ASP A 63 -20.16 -0.20 0.69
C ASP A 63 -19.78 -1.64 1.12
N GLN A 64 -18.90 -2.32 0.36
CA GLN A 64 -18.37 -3.63 0.70
C GLN A 64 -16.91 -3.54 1.17
N THR A 65 -16.46 -4.58 1.85
CA THR A 65 -15.08 -4.72 2.28
C THR A 65 -14.55 -6.09 1.86
N ALA A 66 -13.52 -6.10 1.02
CA ALA A 66 -12.80 -7.31 0.70
C ALA A 66 -11.77 -7.61 1.79
N ASN A 67 -11.73 -8.86 2.25
CA ASN A 67 -10.77 -9.34 3.24
C ASN A 67 -9.90 -10.43 2.63
N VAL A 68 -8.59 -10.25 2.66
CA VAL A 68 -7.62 -11.19 2.07
C VAL A 68 -6.44 -11.35 3.03
N THR A 69 -5.99 -12.59 3.21
CA THR A 69 -4.73 -12.88 3.90
C THR A 69 -3.65 -13.21 2.88
N LEU A 70 -2.51 -12.53 2.94
CA LEU A 70 -1.29 -12.94 2.25
C LEU A 70 -0.43 -13.77 3.20
N SER A 71 -0.14 -15.01 2.85
CA SER A 71 0.58 -15.97 3.71
C SER A 71 1.70 -16.65 2.93
N GLY A 72 2.87 -16.03 2.92
CA GLY A 72 4.01 -16.53 2.14
C GLY A 72 3.79 -16.36 0.62
N ALA A 73 3.10 -15.30 0.20
CA ALA A 73 2.91 -14.96 -1.20
C ALA A 73 4.16 -14.25 -1.75
N ASN A 74 4.77 -14.82 -2.79
CA ASN A 74 5.94 -14.26 -3.47
C ASN A 74 5.65 -14.09 -4.97
N ILE A 75 5.32 -12.86 -5.36
CA ILE A 75 4.88 -12.54 -6.72
C ILE A 75 5.87 -11.54 -7.33
N ASP A 76 6.63 -11.98 -8.33
CA ASP A 76 7.55 -11.12 -9.11
C ASP A 76 7.14 -11.07 -10.57
N VAL A 77 6.30 -10.13 -10.92
CA VAL A 77 5.85 -9.88 -12.29
C VAL A 77 6.52 -8.66 -12.92
N SER A 78 7.70 -8.30 -12.41
CA SER A 78 8.44 -7.12 -12.87
C SER A 78 8.79 -7.16 -14.36
N SER A 79 8.99 -8.36 -14.92
CA SER A 79 9.24 -8.56 -16.35
C SER A 79 7.97 -8.59 -17.21
N ALA A 80 6.81 -8.80 -16.60
CA ALA A 80 5.53 -8.95 -17.30
C ALA A 80 4.77 -7.61 -17.48
N GLY A 81 5.28 -6.51 -16.91
CA GLY A 81 4.63 -5.20 -16.99
C GLY A 81 3.26 -5.14 -16.33
N LYS A 82 3.08 -5.90 -15.24
CA LYS A 82 1.82 -6.02 -14.48
C LYS A 82 2.02 -5.57 -13.03
N ALA A 83 0.91 -5.32 -12.33
CA ALA A 83 0.90 -5.22 -10.87
C ALA A 83 0.84 -6.62 -10.26
N ALA A 84 1.67 -6.89 -9.24
CA ALA A 84 1.66 -8.17 -8.52
C ALA A 84 0.34 -8.39 -7.78
N VAL A 85 -0.09 -7.38 -7.02
CA VAL A 85 -1.41 -7.32 -6.38
C VAL A 85 -2.00 -5.94 -6.66
N SER A 86 -3.24 -5.89 -7.13
CA SER A 86 -3.97 -4.65 -7.36
C SER A 86 -5.33 -4.68 -6.67
N THR A 87 -5.76 -3.52 -6.18
CA THR A 87 -7.11 -3.32 -5.65
C THR A 87 -7.96 -2.53 -6.64
N THR A 88 -9.26 -2.78 -6.67
CA THR A 88 -10.21 -2.08 -7.56
C THR A 88 -11.58 -1.91 -6.89
N GLY A 89 -12.45 -1.12 -7.50
CA GLY A 89 -13.81 -0.88 -7.03
C GLY A 89 -13.93 0.30 -6.06
N GLU A 90 -15.12 0.53 -5.55
CA GLU A 90 -15.45 1.68 -4.68
C GLU A 90 -15.37 1.34 -3.18
N GLY A 91 -15.28 0.06 -2.84
CA GLY A 91 -15.28 -0.43 -1.45
C GLY A 91 -13.88 -0.46 -0.82
N ASN A 92 -13.84 -0.95 0.40
CA ASN A 92 -12.62 -1.07 1.19
C ASN A 92 -11.91 -2.42 0.95
N VAL A 93 -10.61 -2.44 1.16
CA VAL A 93 -9.80 -3.65 1.08
C VAL A 93 -8.96 -3.78 2.36
N ASN A 94 -9.07 -4.93 3.02
CA ASN A 94 -8.22 -5.29 4.15
C ASN A 94 -7.27 -6.41 3.74
N ILE A 95 -5.99 -6.20 3.95
CA ILE A 95 -4.95 -7.22 3.76
C ILE A 95 -4.37 -7.57 5.12
N GLU A 96 -4.59 -8.81 5.54
CA GLU A 96 -3.92 -9.42 6.68
C GLU A 96 -2.59 -10.02 6.24
N LEU A 97 -1.53 -9.76 6.96
CA LEU A 97 -0.22 -10.33 6.72
C LEU A 97 0.01 -11.54 7.62
N ASN A 98 0.52 -12.61 7.04
CA ASN A 98 0.98 -13.81 7.75
C ASN A 98 2.27 -14.28 7.09
N GLY A 99 3.29 -14.56 7.89
CA GLY A 99 4.59 -14.95 7.38
C GLY A 99 5.23 -13.89 6.46
N SER A 100 6.10 -14.32 5.58
CA SER A 100 6.87 -13.41 4.71
C SER A 100 6.27 -13.30 3.32
N ASN A 101 5.88 -12.09 2.93
CA ASN A 101 5.28 -11.80 1.63
C ASN A 101 6.16 -10.84 0.83
N ALA A 102 6.30 -11.10 -0.47
CA ALA A 102 7.07 -10.27 -1.38
C ALA A 102 6.28 -10.00 -2.67
N LEU A 103 6.14 -8.73 -3.01
CA LEU A 103 5.43 -8.26 -4.19
C LEU A 103 6.34 -7.37 -5.01
N LYS A 104 6.55 -7.70 -6.28
CA LYS A 104 7.36 -6.91 -7.19
C LYS A 104 6.66 -6.76 -8.54
N SER A 105 6.42 -5.53 -8.91
CA SER A 105 5.60 -5.16 -10.06
C SER A 105 6.43 -4.58 -11.21
N GLY A 106 5.80 -4.54 -12.39
CA GLY A 106 6.41 -4.02 -13.61
C GLY A 106 6.52 -2.50 -13.63
N HIS A 107 7.13 -1.97 -14.69
CA HIS A 107 7.62 -0.59 -14.85
C HIS A 107 6.67 0.50 -14.34
N SER A 108 5.40 0.46 -14.71
CA SER A 108 4.42 1.51 -14.39
C SER A 108 3.51 1.19 -13.21
N HIS A 109 3.79 0.10 -12.48
CA HIS A 109 2.91 -0.43 -11.45
C HIS A 109 3.51 -0.34 -10.06
N ALA A 110 2.64 -0.13 -9.06
CA ALA A 110 3.05 -0.22 -7.66
C ALA A 110 3.22 -1.68 -7.21
N GLY A 111 4.09 -1.92 -6.23
CA GLY A 111 4.30 -3.25 -5.66
C GLY A 111 3.01 -3.86 -5.11
N LEU A 112 2.29 -3.10 -4.31
CA LEU A 112 0.87 -3.28 -3.96
C LEU A 112 0.12 -2.07 -4.53
N GLU A 113 -0.61 -2.29 -5.61
CA GLU A 113 -1.22 -1.20 -6.37
C GLU A 113 -2.64 -0.91 -5.90
N LYS A 114 -2.86 0.32 -5.45
CA LYS A 114 -4.15 0.79 -4.98
C LYS A 114 -4.88 1.57 -6.06
N ASN A 115 -5.96 0.98 -6.57
CA ASN A 115 -6.85 1.61 -7.56
C ASN A 115 -8.33 1.61 -7.12
N ASN A 116 -8.64 1.17 -5.89
CA ASN A 116 -10.00 1.29 -5.34
C ASN A 116 -10.21 2.68 -4.75
N ASP A 117 -11.47 3.14 -4.72
CA ASP A 117 -11.82 4.43 -4.13
C ASP A 117 -11.87 4.40 -2.59
N GLY A 118 -12.21 3.24 -2.01
CA GLY A 118 -12.23 3.05 -0.56
C GLY A 118 -10.85 2.88 0.06
N ASN A 119 -10.81 2.66 1.36
CA ASN A 119 -9.57 2.52 2.12
C ASN A 119 -8.87 1.17 1.85
N LEU A 120 -7.55 1.20 1.76
CA LEU A 120 -6.68 0.03 1.81
C LEU A 120 -6.06 -0.07 3.21
N THR A 121 -6.42 -1.10 3.95
CA THR A 121 -5.82 -1.38 5.26
C THR A 121 -4.85 -2.55 5.19
N ILE A 122 -3.63 -2.34 5.69
CA ILE A 122 -2.63 -3.39 5.90
C ILE A 122 -2.52 -3.63 7.39
N GLN A 123 -2.74 -4.86 7.80
CA GLN A 123 -2.78 -5.26 9.21
C GLN A 123 -2.06 -6.58 9.45
N ASP A 124 -1.72 -6.83 10.70
CA ASP A 124 -1.05 -8.05 11.17
C ASP A 124 -1.47 -8.31 12.61
N LYS A 125 -2.54 -9.07 12.78
CA LYS A 125 -3.15 -9.34 14.09
C LYS A 125 -2.31 -10.28 14.93
N ASP A 126 -1.66 -11.24 14.28
CA ASP A 126 -0.86 -12.29 14.94
C ASP A 126 0.59 -11.84 15.16
N LYS A 127 0.99 -10.70 14.61
CA LYS A 127 2.32 -10.08 14.74
C LYS A 127 3.47 -10.96 14.19
N ASP A 128 3.21 -11.74 13.19
CA ASP A 128 4.17 -12.61 12.52
C ASP A 128 4.32 -12.30 11.02
N GLY A 129 3.59 -11.32 10.53
CA GLY A 129 3.49 -10.96 9.14
C GLY A 129 4.49 -9.90 8.69
N SER A 130 4.99 -10.09 7.49
CA SER A 130 5.81 -9.09 6.80
C SER A 130 5.41 -8.92 5.35
N LEU A 131 5.62 -7.71 4.81
CA LEU A 131 5.40 -7.38 3.42
C LEU A 131 6.61 -6.61 2.87
N ASN A 132 7.20 -7.11 1.79
CA ASN A 132 8.18 -6.39 1.00
C ASN A 132 7.56 -6.06 -0.36
N ALA A 133 7.12 -4.82 -0.53
CA ALA A 133 6.48 -4.35 -1.76
C ALA A 133 7.42 -3.43 -2.54
N LYS A 134 7.69 -3.78 -3.79
CA LYS A 134 8.56 -3.03 -4.69
C LYS A 134 7.82 -2.64 -5.97
N GLY A 135 7.68 -1.35 -6.20
CA GLY A 135 7.16 -0.80 -7.44
C GLY A 135 8.15 -0.86 -8.59
N GLY A 136 7.63 -0.75 -9.80
CA GLY A 136 8.42 -0.48 -10.99
C GLY A 136 8.93 0.95 -11.02
N GLN A 137 9.53 1.37 -12.13
CA GLN A 137 10.20 2.68 -12.25
C GLN A 137 9.31 3.87 -11.85
N ASP A 138 8.04 3.83 -12.26
CA ASP A 138 7.07 4.91 -12.05
C ASP A 138 6.07 4.63 -10.93
N GLY A 139 6.08 3.43 -10.38
CA GLY A 139 5.14 2.98 -9.37
C GLY A 139 5.64 3.19 -7.94
N ALA A 140 4.71 3.39 -7.02
CA ALA A 140 4.99 3.35 -5.59
C ALA A 140 5.37 1.94 -5.11
N GLY A 141 5.98 1.83 -3.93
CA GLY A 141 6.08 0.53 -3.26
C GLY A 141 4.69 0.01 -2.89
N ILE A 142 3.92 0.85 -2.20
CA ILE A 142 2.50 0.64 -1.87
C ILE A 142 1.76 1.92 -2.26
N GLY A 143 0.76 1.81 -3.12
CA GLY A 143 -0.07 2.93 -3.54
C GLY A 143 -0.28 3.03 -5.04
N GLY A 144 -0.04 4.18 -5.64
CA GLY A 144 -0.32 4.44 -7.06
C GLY A 144 0.68 3.83 -8.03
N GLY A 145 0.19 3.34 -9.16
CA GLY A 145 1.00 3.13 -10.37
C GLY A 145 1.38 4.46 -11.02
N SER A 146 1.93 4.43 -12.24
CA SER A 146 2.27 5.65 -13.00
C SER A 146 1.06 6.58 -13.11
N SER A 147 1.23 7.84 -12.71
CA SER A 147 0.16 8.84 -12.60
C SER A 147 -0.97 8.51 -11.60
N GLY A 148 -0.87 7.40 -10.90
CA GLY A 148 -1.84 6.98 -9.89
C GLY A 148 -1.61 7.67 -8.55
N ALA A 149 -2.69 8.14 -7.93
CA ALA A 149 -2.64 8.59 -6.54
C ALA A 149 -2.51 7.39 -5.60
N GLY A 150 -1.78 7.57 -4.52
CA GLY A 150 -1.77 6.64 -3.40
C GLY A 150 -2.47 7.26 -2.21
N SER A 151 -3.79 7.18 -2.21
CA SER A 151 -4.63 7.81 -1.19
C SER A 151 -5.38 6.76 -0.38
N ASP A 152 -5.87 7.15 0.81
CA ASP A 152 -6.68 6.29 1.67
C ASP A 152 -5.97 4.97 2.02
N ILE A 153 -4.74 5.08 2.50
CA ILE A 153 -3.92 3.93 2.91
C ILE A 153 -3.73 3.95 4.43
N THR A 154 -4.09 2.85 5.08
CA THR A 154 -3.93 2.69 6.52
C THR A 154 -3.01 1.48 6.83
N ILE A 155 -2.00 1.68 7.65
CA ILE A 155 -1.14 0.61 8.16
C ILE A 155 -1.30 0.52 9.67
N THR A 156 -1.78 -0.61 10.15
CA THR A 156 -2.04 -0.85 11.57
C THR A 156 -1.08 -1.85 12.21
N GLY A 157 -0.34 -2.61 11.42
CA GLY A 157 0.57 -3.63 11.92
C GLY A 157 1.47 -4.23 10.85
N GLY A 158 2.30 -5.18 11.25
CA GLY A 158 3.24 -5.90 10.42
C GLY A 158 4.59 -5.23 10.22
N LYS A 159 5.51 -6.00 9.65
CA LYS A 159 6.79 -5.47 9.19
C LYS A 159 6.68 -5.14 7.69
N VAL A 160 6.43 -3.87 7.39
CA VAL A 160 6.17 -3.39 6.03
C VAL A 160 7.42 -2.69 5.49
N THR A 161 7.95 -3.20 4.39
CA THR A 161 9.01 -2.55 3.61
C THR A 161 8.45 -2.18 2.25
N ALA A 162 8.29 -0.90 1.99
CA ALA A 162 7.77 -0.36 0.74
C ALA A 162 8.86 0.41 0.00
N ARG A 163 9.13 0.00 -1.24
CA ARG A 163 10.14 0.62 -2.08
C ARG A 163 9.52 1.10 -3.39
N GLY A 164 9.41 2.40 -3.53
CA GLY A 164 9.03 3.01 -4.79
C GLY A 164 10.13 2.88 -5.84
N GLY A 165 9.74 3.02 -7.09
CA GLY A 165 10.69 3.15 -8.19
C GLY A 165 11.38 4.52 -8.20
N ASN A 166 11.96 4.86 -9.34
CA ASN A 166 12.70 6.12 -9.47
C ASN A 166 11.82 7.35 -9.25
N TYR A 167 10.56 7.26 -9.68
CA TYR A 167 9.57 8.34 -9.60
C TYR A 167 8.43 8.09 -8.60
N GLY A 168 8.23 6.86 -8.13
CA GLY A 168 7.19 6.52 -7.18
C GLY A 168 7.60 6.76 -5.73
N ALA A 169 6.65 7.06 -4.87
CA ALA A 169 6.85 7.10 -3.43
C ALA A 169 7.12 5.69 -2.85
N GLY A 170 7.74 5.62 -1.68
CA GLY A 170 7.75 4.36 -0.93
C GLY A 170 6.33 3.92 -0.62
N ILE A 171 5.56 4.78 0.06
CA ILE A 171 4.12 4.62 0.29
C ILE A 171 3.43 5.89 -0.19
N GLY A 172 2.49 5.77 -1.12
CA GLY A 172 1.73 6.91 -1.64
C GLY A 172 1.64 6.95 -3.16
N GLY A 173 1.90 8.11 -3.77
CA GLY A 173 1.73 8.31 -5.20
C GLY A 173 2.77 7.62 -6.07
N GLY A 174 2.36 7.17 -7.27
CA GLY A 174 3.29 6.89 -8.35
C GLY A 174 3.83 8.18 -8.98
N ALA A 175 4.58 8.09 -10.07
CA ALA A 175 5.04 9.26 -10.83
C ALA A 175 3.85 10.20 -11.11
N TYR A 176 3.98 11.49 -10.81
CA TYR A 176 2.90 12.49 -10.91
C TYR A 176 1.69 12.29 -9.98
N GLY A 177 1.64 11.21 -9.21
CA GLY A 177 0.56 10.90 -8.28
C GLY A 177 0.74 11.56 -6.91
N ASN A 178 -0.34 12.06 -6.34
CA ASN A 178 -0.35 12.52 -4.96
C ASN A 178 -0.38 11.34 -3.99
N GLY A 179 0.20 11.52 -2.80
CA GLY A 179 -0.02 10.63 -1.67
C GLY A 179 -0.83 11.39 -0.62
N SER A 180 -2.07 10.98 -0.39
CA SER A 180 -2.98 11.69 0.52
C SER A 180 -3.67 10.71 1.46
N ASP A 181 -4.13 11.20 2.61
CA ASP A 181 -4.92 10.40 3.54
C ASP A 181 -4.21 9.08 3.92
N ILE A 182 -2.90 9.21 4.22
CA ILE A 182 -2.07 8.06 4.62
C ILE A 182 -1.95 8.05 6.14
N THR A 183 -2.36 6.93 6.75
CA THR A 183 -2.37 6.77 8.20
C THR A 183 -1.51 5.58 8.64
N VAL A 184 -0.62 5.80 9.61
CA VAL A 184 0.13 4.72 10.27
C VAL A 184 -0.17 4.76 11.75
N THR A 185 -0.74 3.68 12.27
CA THR A 185 -1.09 3.54 13.69
C THR A 185 -0.27 2.47 14.41
N GLY A 186 0.49 1.65 13.67
CA GLY A 186 1.29 0.57 14.23
C GLY A 186 2.21 -0.10 13.22
N GLY A 187 2.91 -1.12 13.67
CA GLY A 187 3.86 -1.89 12.86
C GLY A 187 5.28 -1.31 12.80
N GLU A 188 6.13 -1.98 12.07
CA GLU A 188 7.47 -1.52 11.68
C GLU A 188 7.45 -1.20 10.18
N VAL A 189 7.43 0.09 9.85
CA VAL A 189 7.26 0.57 8.48
C VAL A 189 8.56 1.19 7.98
N THR A 190 9.09 0.67 6.88
CA THR A 190 10.23 1.24 6.15
C THR A 190 9.76 1.62 4.75
N ALA A 191 9.74 2.91 4.47
CA ALA A 191 9.28 3.46 3.20
C ALA A 191 10.41 4.23 2.51
N ASN A 192 10.84 3.75 1.35
CA ASN A 192 11.94 4.35 0.60
C ASN A 192 11.50 4.66 -0.83
N SER A 193 11.88 5.80 -1.35
CA SER A 193 11.74 6.14 -2.77
C SER A 193 13.08 6.08 -3.51
N GLY A 194 13.02 6.13 -4.84
CA GLY A 194 14.19 6.33 -5.69
C GLY A 194 14.68 7.79 -5.67
N ASN A 195 14.66 8.50 -6.81
CA ASN A 195 15.23 9.86 -6.86
C ASN A 195 14.20 10.99 -6.63
N TYR A 196 12.94 10.80 -7.03
CA TYR A 196 12.00 11.91 -7.18
C TYR A 196 10.80 11.85 -6.27
N GLY A 197 10.44 10.68 -5.73
CA GLY A 197 9.31 10.48 -4.84
C GLY A 197 9.66 10.65 -3.36
N ALA A 198 8.66 10.90 -2.54
CA ALA A 198 8.77 10.91 -1.09
C ALA A 198 8.91 9.48 -0.52
N GLY A 199 9.47 9.35 0.68
CA GLY A 199 9.40 8.07 1.41
C GLY A 199 7.95 7.70 1.67
N ILE A 200 7.19 8.61 2.31
CA ILE A 200 5.73 8.52 2.49
C ILE A 200 5.12 9.82 1.95
N GLY A 201 4.22 9.71 0.96
CA GLY A 201 3.52 10.85 0.38
C GLY A 201 3.51 10.87 -1.12
N GLY A 202 3.87 12.01 -1.73
CA GLY A 202 3.81 12.22 -3.18
C GLY A 202 4.86 11.45 -3.97
N GLY A 203 4.50 10.98 -5.16
CA GLY A 203 5.48 10.57 -6.16
C GLY A 203 6.25 11.75 -6.74
N GLY A 204 7.03 11.54 -7.80
CA GLY A 204 8.01 12.50 -8.31
C GLY A 204 7.51 13.92 -8.52
N TRP A 205 6.29 14.12 -8.91
CA TRP A 205 5.62 15.43 -9.05
C TRP A 205 4.26 15.45 -8.35
N GLY A 206 4.12 14.69 -7.27
CA GLY A 206 2.93 14.58 -6.44
C GLY A 206 3.08 15.27 -5.10
N ASN A 207 2.01 15.83 -4.58
CA ASN A 207 1.94 16.36 -3.22
C ASN A 207 1.79 15.23 -2.20
N GLY A 208 2.26 15.47 -0.97
CA GLY A 208 1.97 14.63 0.18
C GLY A 208 1.05 15.40 1.14
N ASN A 209 -0.22 15.01 1.23
CA ASN A 209 -1.20 15.74 2.03
C ASN A 209 -1.88 14.83 3.04
N ASN A 210 -2.29 15.39 4.19
CA ASN A 210 -3.05 14.67 5.21
C ASN A 210 -2.42 13.34 5.60
N ILE A 211 -1.15 13.39 6.02
CA ILE A 211 -0.40 12.21 6.46
C ILE A 211 -0.40 12.19 7.99
N SER A 212 -0.88 11.09 8.58
CA SER A 212 -1.02 10.93 10.03
C SER A 212 -0.22 9.71 10.53
N ILE A 213 0.66 9.94 11.50
CA ILE A 213 1.38 8.87 12.20
C ILE A 213 1.10 8.99 13.69
N SER A 214 0.40 8.00 14.25
CA SER A 214 0.02 7.97 15.65
C SER A 214 0.64 6.80 16.43
N GLY A 215 1.41 5.94 15.76
CA GLY A 215 2.07 4.80 16.40
C GLY A 215 3.00 4.04 15.46
N GLY A 216 3.62 3.01 16.01
CA GLY A 216 4.57 2.17 15.27
C GLY A 216 6.00 2.73 15.24
N LYS A 217 6.85 2.02 14.51
CA LYS A 217 8.21 2.45 14.19
C LYS A 217 8.29 2.73 12.70
N VAL A 218 8.46 3.99 12.33
CA VAL A 218 8.42 4.44 10.94
C VAL A 218 9.77 4.99 10.52
N THR A 219 10.33 4.45 9.44
CA THR A 219 11.51 4.98 8.77
C THR A 219 11.13 5.36 7.35
N ALA A 220 11.15 6.65 7.05
CA ALA A 220 10.78 7.17 5.73
C ALA A 220 11.98 7.90 5.11
N THR A 221 12.41 7.43 3.94
CA THR A 221 13.53 8.01 3.20
C THR A 221 13.05 8.49 1.84
N GLY A 222 13.11 9.79 1.62
CA GLY A 222 12.82 10.40 0.34
C GLY A 222 13.92 10.19 -0.68
N GLY A 223 13.58 10.32 -1.94
CA GLY A 223 14.54 10.36 -3.03
C GLY A 223 15.39 11.62 -2.99
N THR A 224 16.40 11.71 -3.86
CA THR A 224 17.38 12.80 -3.90
C THR A 224 16.74 14.20 -3.86
N PHE A 225 15.57 14.35 -4.47
CA PHE A 225 14.88 15.64 -4.63
C PHE A 225 13.56 15.72 -3.84
N ALA A 226 13.28 14.79 -2.97
CA ALA A 226 11.98 14.65 -2.32
C ALA A 226 12.08 14.57 -0.80
N ALA A 227 10.95 14.78 -0.14
CA ALA A 227 10.83 14.69 1.30
C ALA A 227 10.90 13.24 1.81
N GLY A 228 11.32 13.07 3.05
CA GLY A 228 11.13 11.79 3.77
C GLY A 228 9.65 11.49 3.94
N ILE A 229 8.90 12.45 4.51
CA ILE A 229 7.45 12.42 4.62
C ILE A 229 6.91 13.72 4.02
N GLY A 230 6.06 13.61 2.98
CA GLY A 230 5.43 14.77 2.35
C GLY A 230 5.52 14.79 0.83
N GLY A 231 6.00 15.89 0.24
CA GLY A 231 6.01 16.10 -1.21
C GLY A 231 7.15 15.40 -1.95
N GLY A 232 6.88 15.02 -3.20
CA GLY A 232 7.91 14.68 -4.17
C GLY A 232 8.62 15.93 -4.70
N MET A 233 9.46 15.78 -5.72
CA MET A 233 10.18 16.88 -6.34
C MET A 233 9.21 17.97 -6.84
N HIS A 234 9.49 19.26 -6.52
CA HIS A 234 8.68 20.44 -6.83
C HIS A 234 7.28 20.43 -6.23
N ARG A 235 7.06 19.70 -5.15
CA ARG A 235 5.74 19.55 -4.53
C ARG A 235 5.78 19.70 -3.02
N ASP A 236 4.63 20.08 -2.51
CA ASP A 236 4.45 20.43 -1.10
C ASP A 236 4.08 19.20 -0.27
N GLY A 237 4.42 19.24 1.02
CA GLY A 237 3.88 18.37 2.03
C GLY A 237 3.01 19.20 2.98
N ASN A 238 1.71 18.91 3.02
CA ASN A 238 0.75 19.67 3.80
C ASN A 238 0.00 18.77 4.79
N ASP A 239 -0.43 19.35 5.90
CA ASP A 239 -1.27 18.70 6.92
C ASP A 239 -0.66 17.38 7.40
N ILE A 240 0.62 17.41 7.80
CA ILE A 240 1.34 16.25 8.31
C ILE A 240 1.28 16.26 9.83
N THR A 241 0.71 15.22 10.42
CA THR A 241 0.57 15.08 11.88
C THR A 241 1.29 13.85 12.38
N ILE A 242 2.19 14.04 13.34
CA ILE A 242 2.86 12.95 14.05
C ILE A 242 2.52 13.09 15.53
N SER A 243 1.64 12.21 16.02
CA SER A 243 1.13 12.27 17.40
C SER A 243 1.63 11.11 18.29
N GLY A 244 2.38 10.17 17.75
CA GLY A 244 2.94 9.04 18.48
C GLY A 244 3.89 8.22 17.63
N GLY A 245 4.47 7.19 18.22
CA GLY A 245 5.43 6.30 17.56
C GLY A 245 6.88 6.82 17.58
N GLU A 246 7.75 6.02 16.99
CA GLU A 246 9.16 6.35 16.75
C GLU A 246 9.32 6.60 15.24
N VAL A 247 9.58 7.85 14.84
CA VAL A 247 9.61 8.25 13.45
C VAL A 247 10.97 8.79 13.06
N SER A 248 11.59 8.21 12.06
CA SER A 248 12.79 8.72 11.42
C SER A 248 12.44 9.11 9.97
N ALA A 249 12.46 10.40 9.69
CA ALA A 249 12.17 10.94 8.38
C ALA A 249 13.39 11.63 7.79
N ALA A 250 13.95 11.06 6.73
CA ALA A 250 15.10 11.61 6.04
C ALA A 250 14.68 12.06 4.63
N GLY A 251 14.77 13.35 4.35
CA GLY A 251 14.70 13.86 2.98
C GLY A 251 15.96 13.52 2.21
N GLY A 252 15.87 13.55 0.90
CA GLY A 252 17.04 13.47 0.05
C GLY A 252 17.88 14.75 0.11
N ARG A 253 18.88 14.85 -0.76
CA ARG A 253 19.82 15.98 -0.77
C ARG A 253 19.15 17.35 -0.86
N CYS A 254 18.00 17.42 -1.52
CA CYS A 254 17.27 18.67 -1.77
C CYS A 254 15.83 18.63 -1.25
N GLY A 255 15.49 17.67 -0.39
CA GLY A 255 14.16 17.54 0.20
C GLY A 255 14.17 17.68 1.71
N ALA A 256 13.05 18.06 2.28
CA ALA A 256 12.87 18.12 3.73
C ALA A 256 12.79 16.71 4.35
N GLY A 257 13.17 16.56 5.62
CA GLY A 257 12.82 15.35 6.37
C GLY A 257 11.30 15.15 6.41
N ILE A 258 10.57 16.21 6.79
CA ILE A 258 9.11 16.29 6.77
C ILE A 258 8.73 17.60 6.10
N GLY A 259 7.87 17.57 5.08
CA GLY A 259 7.43 18.76 4.34
C GLY A 259 7.56 18.61 2.82
N GLY A 260 8.09 19.61 2.14
CA GLY A 260 8.21 19.66 0.69
C GLY A 260 9.50 19.06 0.13
N GLY A 261 9.49 18.72 -1.17
CA GLY A 261 10.68 18.38 -1.94
C GLY A 261 11.43 19.62 -2.46
N LEU A 262 12.37 19.40 -3.38
CA LEU A 262 13.10 20.46 -4.06
C LEU A 262 12.14 21.49 -4.65
N ASP A 263 12.41 22.79 -4.44
CA ASP A 263 11.62 23.90 -4.97
C ASP A 263 10.10 23.81 -4.66
N ALA A 264 9.74 23.18 -3.55
CA ALA A 264 8.39 23.23 -3.03
C ALA A 264 7.96 24.70 -2.79
N ARG A 265 6.73 25.03 -3.12
CA ARG A 265 6.25 26.43 -3.05
C ARG A 265 5.73 26.84 -1.69
N GLY A 266 5.43 25.88 -0.84
CA GLY A 266 4.99 26.05 0.53
C GLY A 266 5.28 24.82 1.36
N SER A 267 5.45 25.00 2.65
CA SER A 267 5.29 23.95 3.63
C SER A 267 3.97 24.19 4.32
N GLY A 268 3.04 23.28 4.17
CA GLY A 268 1.84 23.28 4.99
C GLY A 268 2.18 22.92 6.44
N ASP A 269 1.15 22.83 7.25
CA ASP A 269 1.30 22.59 8.67
C ASP A 269 1.90 21.19 8.93
N VAL A 270 2.98 21.20 9.69
CA VAL A 270 3.56 19.98 10.29
C VAL A 270 3.37 20.06 11.79
N THR A 271 2.56 19.17 12.32
CA THR A 271 2.27 19.10 13.75
C THR A 271 2.93 17.87 14.37
N VAL A 272 3.75 18.08 15.40
CA VAL A 272 4.31 17.01 16.22
C VAL A 272 3.78 17.19 17.63
N SER A 273 3.16 16.15 18.18
CA SER A 273 2.49 16.21 19.48
C SER A 273 2.51 14.85 20.18
N GLY A 274 1.93 14.78 21.38
CA GLY A 274 1.79 13.53 22.12
C GLY A 274 3.12 12.89 22.48
N ASP A 275 3.20 11.57 22.36
CA ASP A 275 4.37 10.75 22.69
C ASP A 275 5.28 10.46 21.49
N ALA A 276 5.18 11.28 20.43
CA ALA A 276 5.99 11.14 19.23
C ALA A 276 7.49 11.31 19.54
N LYS A 277 8.30 10.42 18.98
CA LYS A 277 9.78 10.48 18.98
C LYS A 277 10.25 10.66 17.55
N LEU A 278 10.99 11.75 17.28
CA LEU A 278 11.61 12.05 15.99
C LEU A 278 13.11 11.80 16.03
#